data_19921001d333b4a565c96626098716eb
#
_entry.id   19921001d333b4a565c96626098716eb
#
_cell.length_a   1.000
_cell.length_b   1.000
_cell.length_c   1.000
_cell.angle_alpha   90.00
_cell.angle_beta   90.00
_cell.angle_gamma   90.00
#
_symmetry.space_group_name_H-M   'P 1'
#
loop_
_entity.id
_entity.type
_entity.pdbx_description
1 polymer ?
#
loop_
_entity_poly.entity_id
_entity_poly.type
_entity_poly.pdbx_seq_one_letter_code
_entity_poly.pdbx_strand_id
1 'polypeptide(L)'
;MATIPIALQPDPGERGLVSREVTETVTRSLLAWDLFIEAAEQADLVGPSRSRRKRGLDIVLPLGVWPETRSLADVLDDAAAERYDDPVDLEAAEARTLAARGSVSPEEAIAGLRRARDELAAFAQSAGALEAFGQVTSSPLGPLPVLTLLHAVAYQLAVSALDLVPCGATPSSDLLDAGVVALVDTTGALAQRQGISGSITAMIPSGAWGFGSTSHDWRTAPVDVPEPADGPPPGPAVRATAEILLDITSGRVGNVAALWSQGDLVTHDLGGLMAFAPVVDQVPGIPGGTALRAAARTIGGVGRILGSLGRLPRLPGL
;
A
#
# COMPACT_ATOMS: atom_id res chain seq x y z
N MET A 1 20.77 -9.54 -12.82
CA MET A 1 19.50 -8.81 -12.90
C MET A 1 18.38 -9.83 -12.83
N ALA A 2 17.44 -9.68 -11.94
CA ALA A 2 16.26 -10.54 -11.89
C ALA A 2 15.44 -10.29 -13.19
N THR A 3 15.04 -11.38 -13.85
CA THR A 3 14.23 -11.29 -15.07
C THR A 3 12.81 -10.93 -14.68
N ILE A 4 12.28 -9.82 -15.21
CA ILE A 4 10.87 -9.44 -15.05
C ILE A 4 10.02 -10.45 -15.83
N PRO A 5 9.02 -11.12 -15.22
CA PRO A 5 8.08 -11.99 -15.92
C PRO A 5 7.38 -11.23 -17.07
N ILE A 6 7.11 -11.91 -18.18
CA ILE A 6 6.52 -11.28 -19.39
C ILE A 6 5.22 -10.54 -19.08
N ALA A 7 4.35 -11.12 -18.23
CA ALA A 7 3.10 -10.49 -17.81
C ALA A 7 3.29 -9.16 -17.06
N LEU A 8 4.45 -8.96 -16.44
CA LEU A 8 4.80 -7.77 -15.65
C LEU A 8 5.81 -6.86 -16.36
N GLN A 9 6.22 -7.20 -17.58
CA GLN A 9 7.16 -6.39 -18.34
C GLN A 9 6.47 -5.10 -18.83
N PRO A 10 6.90 -3.91 -18.38
CA PRO A 10 6.25 -2.67 -18.81
C PRO A 10 6.52 -2.34 -20.26
N ASP A 11 5.52 -1.78 -20.94
CA ASP A 11 5.69 -1.16 -22.23
C ASP A 11 6.37 0.21 -22.09
N PRO A 12 7.05 0.72 -23.13
CA PRO A 12 7.63 2.06 -23.08
C PRO A 12 6.58 3.14 -22.80
N GLY A 13 6.81 3.96 -21.77
CA GLY A 13 5.88 4.99 -21.31
C GLY A 13 4.78 4.48 -20.39
N GLU A 14 4.75 3.20 -20.05
CA GLU A 14 3.73 2.65 -19.15
C GLU A 14 3.97 3.11 -17.71
N ARG A 15 2.88 3.52 -17.04
CA ARG A 15 2.87 4.01 -15.67
C ARG A 15 1.84 3.26 -14.81
N GLY A 16 2.00 1.94 -14.74
CA GLY A 16 1.13 1.06 -13.97
C GLY A 16 -0.34 1.23 -14.35
N LEU A 17 -1.22 1.19 -13.37
CA LEU A 17 -2.66 1.34 -13.59
C LEU A 17 -3.07 2.73 -14.08
N VAL A 18 -2.25 3.75 -13.88
CA VAL A 18 -2.47 5.13 -14.39
C VAL A 18 -2.62 5.16 -15.90
N SER A 19 -1.83 4.39 -16.63
CA SER A 19 -1.82 4.41 -18.10
C SER A 19 -2.62 3.29 -18.73
N ARG A 20 -2.99 2.25 -18.00
CA ARG A 20 -3.67 1.06 -18.55
C ARG A 20 -5.15 0.96 -18.22
N GLU A 21 -5.49 1.12 -16.98
CA GLU A 21 -6.81 0.79 -16.44
C GLU A 21 -7.40 1.97 -15.65
N VAL A 22 -7.32 3.20 -16.21
CA VAL A 22 -7.72 4.43 -15.51
C VAL A 22 -9.13 4.32 -14.95
N THR A 23 -10.10 3.97 -15.79
CA THR A 23 -11.52 3.88 -15.37
C THR A 23 -11.74 2.82 -14.30
N GLU A 24 -11.10 1.66 -14.45
CA GLU A 24 -11.20 0.58 -13.47
C GLU A 24 -10.52 0.96 -12.16
N THR A 25 -9.37 1.62 -12.20
CA THR A 25 -8.66 2.10 -11.01
C THR A 25 -9.49 3.11 -10.25
N VAL A 26 -10.14 4.06 -10.94
CA VAL A 26 -11.08 5.01 -10.32
C VAL A 26 -12.25 4.27 -9.68
N THR A 27 -12.85 3.32 -10.39
CA THR A 27 -13.97 2.51 -9.88
C THR A 27 -13.57 1.74 -8.63
N ARG A 28 -12.39 1.10 -8.61
CA ARG A 28 -11.86 0.42 -7.43
C ARG A 28 -11.62 1.37 -6.26
N SER A 29 -11.09 2.57 -6.54
CA SER A 29 -10.87 3.56 -5.49
C SER A 29 -12.17 4.02 -4.86
N LEU A 30 -13.20 4.30 -5.66
CA LEU A 30 -14.52 4.68 -5.17
C LEU A 30 -15.20 3.54 -4.38
N LEU A 31 -15.08 2.31 -4.87
CA LEU A 31 -15.58 1.14 -4.15
C LEU A 31 -14.88 0.97 -2.79
N ALA A 32 -13.56 1.18 -2.72
CA ALA A 32 -12.84 1.12 -1.45
C ALA A 32 -13.34 2.16 -0.45
N TRP A 33 -13.68 3.39 -0.91
CA TRP A 33 -14.33 4.39 -0.07
C TRP A 33 -15.70 3.93 0.43
N ASP A 34 -16.55 3.41 -0.46
CA ASP A 34 -17.91 2.94 -0.11
C ASP A 34 -17.84 1.81 0.94
N LEU A 35 -16.96 0.82 0.74
CA LEU A 35 -16.77 -0.29 1.66
C LEU A 35 -16.15 0.15 3.01
N PHE A 36 -15.26 1.13 3.00
CA PHE A 36 -14.71 1.71 4.25
C PHE A 36 -15.77 2.48 5.02
N ILE A 37 -16.59 3.29 4.35
CA ILE A 37 -17.69 4.03 4.98
C ILE A 37 -18.67 3.05 5.63
N GLU A 38 -19.03 1.96 4.94
CA GLU A 38 -19.88 0.91 5.50
C GLU A 38 -19.28 0.28 6.77
N ALA A 39 -17.98 -0.04 6.74
CA ALA A 39 -17.29 -0.59 7.91
C ALA A 39 -17.23 0.42 9.08
N ALA A 40 -17.01 1.71 8.78
CA ALA A 40 -16.96 2.77 9.78
C ALA A 40 -18.34 3.06 10.41
N GLU A 41 -19.43 2.91 9.64
CA GLU A 41 -20.81 3.06 10.13
C GLU A 41 -21.22 1.94 11.12
N GLN A 42 -20.64 0.76 11.00
CA GLN A 42 -20.86 -0.36 11.91
C GLN A 42 -20.07 -0.22 13.22
N ALA A 43 -19.04 0.63 13.24
CA ALA A 43 -18.10 0.74 14.34
C ALA A 43 -18.60 1.69 15.46
N ASP A 44 -18.33 1.33 16.70
CA ASP A 44 -18.36 2.28 17.83
C ASP A 44 -17.11 3.18 17.77
N LEU A 45 -17.25 4.32 17.09
CA LEU A 45 -16.14 5.26 16.89
C LEU A 45 -15.64 5.93 18.20
N VAL A 46 -16.39 5.83 19.29
CA VAL A 46 -15.95 6.32 20.61
C VAL A 46 -15.03 5.30 21.29
N GLY A 47 -15.17 4.03 20.93
CA GLY A 47 -14.37 2.93 21.45
C GLY A 47 -12.89 2.96 21.06
N PRO A 48 -12.05 2.16 21.75
CA PRO A 48 -10.62 2.08 21.47
C PRO A 48 -10.38 1.34 20.14
N SER A 49 -9.51 1.89 19.28
CA SER A 49 -9.08 1.23 18.06
C SER A 49 -7.92 0.25 18.32
N ARG A 50 -7.56 -0.56 17.30
CA ARG A 50 -6.36 -1.41 17.34
C ARG A 50 -5.05 -0.58 17.42
N SER A 51 -5.07 0.63 16.91
CA SER A 51 -3.95 1.57 17.03
C SER A 51 -3.88 2.11 18.44
N ARG A 52 -2.82 1.75 19.17
CA ARG A 52 -2.65 2.14 20.57
C ARG A 52 -2.82 3.66 20.76
N ARG A 53 -3.62 4.07 21.76
CA ARG A 53 -3.92 5.46 22.11
C ARG A 53 -4.86 6.21 21.16
N LYS A 54 -5.47 5.54 20.16
CA LYS A 54 -6.44 6.15 19.26
C LYS A 54 -7.81 5.52 19.47
N ARG A 55 -8.86 6.33 19.44
CA ARG A 55 -10.26 5.89 19.33
C ARG A 55 -10.59 5.65 17.86
N GLY A 56 -11.71 4.99 17.58
CA GLY A 56 -12.21 4.85 16.20
C GLY A 56 -12.36 6.20 15.50
N LEU A 57 -12.85 7.23 16.21
CA LEU A 57 -12.99 8.58 15.69
C LEU A 57 -11.65 9.19 15.23
N ASP A 58 -10.57 8.92 15.97
CA ASP A 58 -9.24 9.43 15.65
C ASP A 58 -8.62 8.77 14.39
N ILE A 59 -9.18 7.62 13.97
CA ILE A 59 -8.84 6.94 12.71
C ILE A 59 -9.65 7.53 11.55
N VAL A 60 -10.95 7.75 11.75
CA VAL A 60 -11.90 8.14 10.69
C VAL A 60 -11.76 9.62 10.32
N LEU A 61 -11.64 10.50 11.32
CA LEU A 61 -11.69 11.94 11.12
C LEU A 61 -10.64 12.48 10.13
N PRO A 62 -9.36 12.10 10.19
CA PRO A 62 -8.36 12.60 9.24
C PRO A 62 -8.64 12.23 7.79
N LEU A 63 -9.29 11.08 7.55
CA LEU A 63 -9.64 10.61 6.21
C LEU A 63 -10.78 11.44 5.60
N GLY A 64 -11.72 11.92 6.42
CA GLY A 64 -12.89 12.69 5.95
C GLY A 64 -12.64 14.18 5.74
N VAL A 65 -11.52 14.73 6.24
CA VAL A 65 -11.25 16.18 6.18
C VAL A 65 -10.22 16.59 5.13
N TRP A 66 -9.63 15.65 4.40
CA TRP A 66 -8.60 16.01 3.41
C TRP A 66 -9.07 17.01 2.35
N PRO A 67 -10.34 16.99 1.84
CA PRO A 67 -10.79 17.98 0.87
C PRO A 67 -10.79 19.40 1.41
N GLU A 68 -10.92 19.57 2.72
CA GLU A 68 -10.94 20.88 3.38
C GLU A 68 -9.52 21.41 3.67
N THR A 69 -8.53 20.51 3.73
CA THR A 69 -7.14 20.85 4.00
C THR A 69 -6.30 21.03 2.74
N ARG A 70 -6.62 20.29 1.69
CA ARG A 70 -5.99 20.35 0.37
C ARG A 70 -6.97 19.81 -0.65
N SER A 71 -7.65 20.69 -1.37
CA SER A 71 -8.58 20.26 -2.41
C SER A 71 -7.88 19.54 -3.57
N LEU A 72 -8.63 18.78 -4.38
CA LEU A 72 -8.08 18.21 -5.62
C LEU A 72 -7.62 19.30 -6.60
N ALA A 73 -8.26 20.47 -6.59
CA ALA A 73 -7.81 21.61 -7.39
C ALA A 73 -6.41 22.05 -6.97
N ASP A 74 -6.13 22.18 -5.67
CA ASP A 74 -4.78 22.51 -5.17
C ASP A 74 -3.75 21.48 -5.59
N VAL A 75 -4.10 20.17 -5.57
CA VAL A 75 -3.23 19.08 -6.01
C VAL A 75 -2.89 19.22 -7.49
N LEU A 76 -3.87 19.58 -8.32
CA LEU A 76 -3.69 19.78 -9.77
C LEU A 76 -2.90 21.04 -10.08
N ASP A 77 -3.14 22.13 -9.35
CA ASP A 77 -2.40 23.38 -9.52
C ASP A 77 -0.91 23.17 -9.15
N ASP A 78 -0.62 22.40 -8.11
CA ASP A 78 0.75 22.04 -7.76
C ASP A 78 1.38 21.14 -8.81
N ALA A 79 0.64 20.18 -9.35
CA ALA A 79 1.11 19.32 -10.44
C ALA A 79 1.41 20.12 -11.72
N ALA A 80 0.50 21.01 -12.12
CA ALA A 80 0.68 21.87 -13.28
C ALA A 80 1.86 22.86 -13.14
N ALA A 81 2.15 23.28 -11.91
CA ALA A 81 3.26 24.17 -11.59
C ALA A 81 4.60 23.41 -11.35
N GLU A 82 4.60 22.08 -11.48
CA GLU A 82 5.75 21.20 -11.17
C GLU A 82 6.34 21.46 -9.77
N ARG A 83 5.48 21.86 -8.83
CA ARG A 83 5.88 22.11 -7.44
C ARG A 83 5.90 20.80 -6.67
N TYR A 84 7.10 20.34 -6.31
CA TYR A 84 7.29 19.13 -5.53
C TYR A 84 7.90 19.51 -4.19
N ASP A 85 7.04 19.80 -3.23
CA ASP A 85 7.45 20.09 -1.87
C ASP A 85 8.04 18.85 -1.19
N ASP A 86 8.75 19.07 -0.09
CA ASP A 86 9.22 17.99 0.78
C ASP A 86 8.03 17.11 1.20
N PRO A 87 8.26 15.79 1.40
CA PRO A 87 7.21 14.88 1.83
C PRO A 87 6.49 15.38 3.07
N VAL A 88 5.15 15.39 3.03
CA VAL A 88 4.33 15.83 4.16
C VAL A 88 4.52 14.87 5.32
N ASP A 89 4.83 15.41 6.51
CA ASP A 89 4.79 14.65 7.75
C ASP A 89 3.32 14.32 8.09
N LEU A 90 2.93 13.07 7.76
CA LEU A 90 1.57 12.59 7.96
C LEU A 90 1.16 12.58 9.43
N GLU A 91 2.08 12.24 10.34
CA GLU A 91 1.78 12.18 11.77
C GLU A 91 1.51 13.60 12.31
N ALA A 92 2.33 14.57 11.92
CA ALA A 92 2.09 15.96 12.29
C ALA A 92 0.81 16.53 11.66
N ALA A 93 0.49 16.16 10.42
CA ALA A 93 -0.75 16.58 9.75
C ALA A 93 -1.98 15.99 10.46
N GLU A 94 -1.95 14.72 10.78
CA GLU A 94 -3.00 14.03 11.55
C GLU A 94 -3.18 14.66 12.93
N ALA A 95 -2.09 14.89 13.66
CA ALA A 95 -2.14 15.53 14.97
C ALA A 95 -2.76 16.92 14.93
N ARG A 96 -2.45 17.73 13.90
CA ARG A 96 -3.10 19.05 13.70
C ARG A 96 -4.59 18.92 13.44
N THR A 97 -5.00 17.96 12.60
CA THR A 97 -6.42 17.71 12.31
C THR A 97 -7.18 17.32 13.58
N LEU A 98 -6.64 16.39 14.35
CA LEU A 98 -7.26 15.94 15.61
C LEU A 98 -7.33 17.07 16.65
N ALA A 99 -6.30 17.89 16.75
CA ALA A 99 -6.30 19.06 17.64
C ALA A 99 -7.37 20.10 17.25
N ALA A 100 -7.57 20.33 15.95
CA ALA A 100 -8.53 21.30 15.44
C ALA A 100 -9.99 20.80 15.52
N ARG A 101 -10.22 19.49 15.42
CA ARG A 101 -11.55 18.88 15.23
C ARG A 101 -11.87 17.71 16.16
N GLY A 102 -11.12 17.51 17.21
CA GLY A 102 -11.30 16.38 18.13
C GLY A 102 -12.63 16.33 18.91
N SER A 103 -13.47 17.39 18.78
CA SER A 103 -14.82 17.46 19.36
C SER A 103 -15.95 17.15 18.36
N VAL A 104 -15.61 16.76 17.11
CA VAL A 104 -16.58 16.38 16.09
C VAL A 104 -17.30 15.10 16.49
N SER A 105 -18.62 15.02 16.21
CA SER A 105 -19.39 13.80 16.51
C SER A 105 -19.06 12.65 15.52
N PRO A 106 -19.31 11.38 15.90
CA PRO A 106 -19.17 10.25 15.00
C PRO A 106 -19.94 10.43 13.67
N GLU A 107 -21.18 10.95 13.73
CA GLU A 107 -22.03 11.17 12.57
C GLU A 107 -21.44 12.22 11.64
N GLU A 108 -20.85 13.26 12.19
CA GLU A 108 -20.20 14.32 11.41
C GLU A 108 -18.90 13.82 10.77
N ALA A 109 -18.14 12.97 11.45
CA ALA A 109 -16.95 12.32 10.89
C ALA A 109 -17.32 11.40 9.71
N ILE A 110 -18.37 10.59 9.83
CA ILE A 110 -18.90 9.75 8.73
C ILE A 110 -19.39 10.63 7.57
N ALA A 111 -20.11 11.72 7.85
CA ALA A 111 -20.50 12.68 6.81
C ALA A 111 -19.28 13.30 6.09
N GLY A 112 -18.17 13.49 6.80
CA GLY A 112 -16.89 13.89 6.22
C GLY A 112 -16.34 12.88 5.23
N LEU A 113 -16.38 11.58 5.57
CA LEU A 113 -15.95 10.52 4.64
C LEU A 113 -16.77 10.51 3.36
N ARG A 114 -18.10 10.66 3.47
CA ARG A 114 -18.99 10.71 2.31
C ARG A 114 -18.67 11.92 1.41
N ARG A 115 -18.45 13.09 2.00
CA ARG A 115 -18.03 14.28 1.22
C ARG A 115 -16.70 14.04 0.50
N ALA A 116 -15.71 13.45 1.15
CA ALA A 116 -14.41 13.14 0.55
C ALA A 116 -14.54 12.18 -0.65
N ARG A 117 -15.36 11.15 -0.48
CA ARG A 117 -15.70 10.19 -1.54
C ARG A 117 -16.40 10.85 -2.73
N ASP A 118 -17.39 11.73 -2.44
CA ASP A 118 -18.18 12.41 -3.47
C ASP A 118 -17.34 13.44 -4.24
N GLU A 119 -16.38 14.09 -3.59
CA GLU A 119 -15.41 14.96 -4.26
C GLU A 119 -14.53 14.21 -5.23
N LEU A 120 -14.01 13.04 -4.82
CA LEU A 120 -13.27 12.15 -5.73
C LEU A 120 -14.13 11.73 -6.93
N ALA A 121 -15.40 11.36 -6.71
CA ALA A 121 -16.30 10.97 -7.78
C ALA A 121 -16.60 12.12 -8.75
N ALA A 122 -16.84 13.32 -8.23
CA ALA A 122 -17.07 14.52 -9.02
C ALA A 122 -15.83 14.90 -9.85
N PHE A 123 -14.65 14.81 -9.25
CA PHE A 123 -13.39 15.04 -9.96
C PHE A 123 -13.20 14.04 -11.10
N ALA A 124 -13.41 12.74 -10.85
CA ALA A 124 -13.25 11.70 -11.87
C ALA A 124 -14.20 11.85 -13.06
N GLN A 125 -15.33 12.52 -12.87
CA GLN A 125 -16.31 12.82 -13.92
C GLN A 125 -16.06 14.17 -14.60
N SER A 126 -15.13 14.98 -14.11
CA SER A 126 -14.85 16.31 -14.65
C SER A 126 -14.15 16.26 -16.02
N ALA A 127 -14.34 17.31 -16.80
CA ALA A 127 -13.57 17.49 -18.04
C ALA A 127 -12.07 17.66 -17.71
N GLY A 128 -11.21 16.90 -18.38
CA GLY A 128 -9.77 16.93 -18.13
C GLY A 128 -9.27 16.00 -17.03
N ALA A 129 -10.15 15.26 -16.32
CA ALA A 129 -9.73 14.30 -15.30
C ALA A 129 -8.70 13.28 -15.82
N LEU A 130 -8.88 12.76 -17.03
CA LEU A 130 -7.96 11.81 -17.64
C LEU A 130 -6.55 12.37 -17.84
N GLU A 131 -6.44 13.63 -18.26
CA GLU A 131 -5.15 14.32 -18.39
C GLU A 131 -4.51 14.56 -17.01
N ALA A 132 -5.32 15.02 -16.06
CA ALA A 132 -4.90 15.30 -14.70
C ALA A 132 -4.39 14.05 -13.96
N PHE A 133 -4.97 12.88 -14.20
CA PHE A 133 -4.57 11.63 -13.55
C PHE A 133 -3.11 11.23 -13.83
N GLY A 134 -2.58 11.54 -15.01
CA GLY A 134 -1.20 11.29 -15.38
C GLY A 134 -0.19 12.30 -14.84
N GLN A 135 -0.65 13.47 -14.38
CA GLN A 135 0.23 14.51 -13.85
C GLN A 135 0.86 14.08 -12.54
N VAL A 136 2.13 14.46 -12.35
CA VAL A 136 2.87 14.16 -11.10
C VAL A 136 2.62 15.26 -10.09
N THR A 137 2.36 14.91 -8.85
CA THR A 137 2.16 15.84 -7.73
C THR A 137 2.93 15.40 -6.50
N SER A 138 3.16 16.31 -5.57
CA SER A 138 3.73 16.03 -4.25
C SER A 138 2.82 15.12 -3.43
N SER A 139 3.42 14.17 -2.73
CA SER A 139 2.73 13.30 -1.79
C SER A 139 3.59 13.00 -0.57
N PRO A 140 3.01 12.43 0.50
CA PRO A 140 3.80 11.92 1.62
C PRO A 140 4.84 10.86 1.23
N LEU A 141 4.64 10.22 0.07
CA LEU A 141 5.56 9.26 -0.51
C LEU A 141 6.57 9.90 -1.48
N GLY A 142 6.55 11.23 -1.63
CA GLY A 142 7.27 11.97 -2.65
C GLY A 142 6.46 12.12 -3.96
N PRO A 143 7.07 12.63 -5.05
CA PRO A 143 6.36 12.86 -6.31
C PRO A 143 5.78 11.58 -6.91
N LEU A 144 4.46 11.55 -7.15
CA LEU A 144 3.72 10.43 -7.75
C LEU A 144 2.63 10.95 -8.70
N PRO A 145 2.22 10.15 -9.70
CA PRO A 145 1.05 10.49 -10.52
C PRO A 145 -0.20 10.65 -9.65
N VAL A 146 -1.06 11.60 -10.00
CA VAL A 146 -2.29 11.90 -9.25
C VAL A 146 -3.14 10.64 -9.07
N LEU A 147 -3.36 9.84 -10.13
CA LEU A 147 -4.17 8.62 -10.01
C LEU A 147 -3.50 7.58 -9.11
N THR A 148 -2.17 7.42 -9.16
CA THR A 148 -1.45 6.51 -8.25
C THR A 148 -1.66 6.95 -6.80
N LEU A 149 -1.63 8.25 -6.53
CA LEU A 149 -1.88 8.79 -5.20
C LEU A 149 -3.32 8.55 -4.73
N LEU A 150 -4.31 8.79 -5.60
CA LEU A 150 -5.72 8.53 -5.29
C LEU A 150 -5.99 7.03 -5.09
N HIS A 151 -5.34 6.16 -5.86
CA HIS A 151 -5.42 4.72 -5.69
C HIS A 151 -4.75 4.26 -4.38
N ALA A 152 -3.62 4.87 -3.99
CA ALA A 152 -2.92 4.57 -2.74
C ALA A 152 -3.81 4.80 -1.50
N VAL A 153 -4.84 5.65 -1.59
CA VAL A 153 -5.82 5.83 -0.51
C VAL A 153 -6.56 4.52 -0.19
N ALA A 154 -6.80 3.63 -1.16
CA ALA A 154 -7.44 2.34 -0.90
C ALA A 154 -6.62 1.47 0.08
N TYR A 155 -5.28 1.53 0.01
CA TYR A 155 -4.43 0.90 1.01
C TYR A 155 -4.65 1.50 2.41
N GLN A 156 -4.70 2.84 2.51
CA GLN A 156 -4.92 3.51 3.79
C GLN A 156 -6.30 3.19 4.37
N LEU A 157 -7.36 3.17 3.54
CA LEU A 157 -8.72 2.81 3.94
C LEU A 157 -8.78 1.37 4.47
N ALA A 158 -8.16 0.41 3.77
CA ALA A 158 -8.11 -0.99 4.19
C ALA A 158 -7.38 -1.16 5.54
N VAL A 159 -6.22 -0.52 5.73
CA VAL A 159 -5.49 -0.53 7.02
C VAL A 159 -6.30 0.12 8.12
N SER A 160 -6.99 1.23 7.83
CA SER A 160 -7.83 1.95 8.79
C SER A 160 -9.06 1.12 9.17
N ALA A 161 -9.66 0.37 8.23
CA ALA A 161 -10.75 -0.56 8.54
C ALA A 161 -10.31 -1.67 9.49
N LEU A 162 -9.10 -2.23 9.30
CA LEU A 162 -8.51 -3.18 10.24
C LEU A 162 -8.27 -2.56 11.63
N ASP A 163 -7.91 -1.28 11.69
CA ASP A 163 -7.76 -0.57 12.97
C ASP A 163 -9.09 -0.38 13.69
N LEU A 164 -10.23 -0.38 12.98
CA LEU A 164 -11.58 -0.27 13.56
C LEU A 164 -12.17 -1.61 14.02
N VAL A 165 -11.53 -2.76 13.77
CA VAL A 165 -12.06 -4.08 14.19
C VAL A 165 -12.39 -4.14 15.70
N PRO A 166 -11.56 -3.62 16.63
CA PRO A 166 -11.92 -3.58 18.04
C PRO A 166 -13.13 -2.69 18.37
N CYS A 167 -13.46 -1.76 17.48
CA CYS A 167 -14.66 -0.92 17.56
C CYS A 167 -15.92 -1.62 16.99
N GLY A 168 -15.81 -2.86 16.52
CA GLY A 168 -16.92 -3.63 15.96
C GLY A 168 -17.06 -3.56 14.45
N ALA A 169 -16.14 -2.90 13.74
CA ALA A 169 -16.10 -2.93 12.27
C ALA A 169 -15.81 -4.34 11.74
N THR A 170 -16.40 -4.68 10.61
CA THR A 170 -16.12 -5.91 9.88
C THR A 170 -15.68 -5.56 8.46
N PRO A 171 -14.35 -5.36 8.23
CA PRO A 171 -13.85 -5.07 6.89
C PRO A 171 -14.18 -6.20 5.91
N SER A 172 -14.69 -5.86 4.73
CA SER A 172 -14.93 -6.84 3.68
C SER A 172 -13.61 -7.31 3.05
N SER A 173 -13.61 -8.55 2.51
CA SER A 173 -12.47 -9.06 1.73
C SER A 173 -12.15 -8.15 0.54
N ASP A 174 -13.17 -7.61 -0.13
CA ASP A 174 -13.00 -6.74 -1.29
C ASP A 174 -12.27 -5.44 -0.95
N LEU A 175 -12.51 -4.86 0.23
CA LEU A 175 -11.76 -3.70 0.72
C LEU A 175 -10.29 -4.04 0.97
N LEU A 176 -10.04 -5.18 1.61
CA LEU A 176 -8.67 -5.61 1.91
C LEU A 176 -7.90 -5.94 0.64
N ASP A 177 -8.54 -6.60 -0.32
CA ASP A 177 -7.97 -6.92 -1.63
C ASP A 177 -7.66 -5.65 -2.45
N ALA A 178 -8.59 -4.67 -2.46
CA ALA A 178 -8.35 -3.36 -3.07
C ALA A 178 -7.12 -2.66 -2.43
N GLY A 179 -6.98 -2.77 -1.12
CA GLY A 179 -5.80 -2.26 -0.40
C GLY A 179 -4.50 -2.93 -0.85
N VAL A 180 -4.50 -4.25 -1.09
CA VAL A 180 -3.31 -4.96 -1.60
C VAL A 180 -2.99 -4.55 -3.03
N VAL A 181 -3.98 -4.41 -3.91
CA VAL A 181 -3.76 -3.93 -5.29
C VAL A 181 -3.14 -2.53 -5.30
N ALA A 182 -3.67 -1.62 -4.47
CA ALA A 182 -3.14 -0.28 -4.30
C ALA A 182 -1.70 -0.28 -3.76
N LEU A 183 -1.39 -1.15 -2.81
CA LEU A 183 -0.04 -1.35 -2.29
C LEU A 183 0.94 -1.78 -3.38
N VAL A 184 0.54 -2.76 -4.21
CA VAL A 184 1.38 -3.29 -5.30
C VAL A 184 1.66 -2.20 -6.33
N ASP A 185 0.64 -1.46 -6.78
CA ASP A 185 0.80 -0.39 -7.78
C ASP A 185 1.67 0.75 -7.26
N THR A 186 1.42 1.20 -6.03
CA THR A 186 2.22 2.26 -5.39
C THR A 186 3.68 1.82 -5.21
N THR A 187 3.93 0.56 -4.85
CA THR A 187 5.28 0.02 -4.71
C THR A 187 6.01 0.00 -6.06
N GLY A 188 5.30 -0.34 -7.14
CA GLY A 188 5.82 -0.26 -8.51
C GLY A 188 6.23 1.15 -8.92
N ALA A 189 5.37 2.14 -8.64
CA ALA A 189 5.67 3.55 -8.89
C ALA A 189 6.91 4.04 -8.10
N LEU A 190 7.02 3.64 -6.84
CA LEU A 190 8.16 3.99 -5.99
C LEU A 190 9.45 3.31 -6.48
N ALA A 191 9.39 2.05 -6.91
CA ALA A 191 10.53 1.32 -7.45
C ALA A 191 11.03 1.98 -8.75
N GLN A 192 10.11 2.32 -9.66
CA GLN A 192 10.43 3.05 -10.90
C GLN A 192 11.12 4.39 -10.60
N ARG A 193 10.54 5.20 -9.70
CA ARG A 193 11.12 6.51 -9.31
C ARG A 193 12.54 6.40 -8.77
N GLN A 194 12.88 5.29 -8.11
CA GLN A 194 14.22 5.02 -7.59
C GLN A 194 15.13 4.32 -8.60
N GLY A 195 14.66 4.08 -9.82
CA GLY A 195 15.43 3.39 -10.86
C GLY A 195 15.68 1.90 -10.55
N ILE A 196 14.86 1.31 -9.68
CA ILE A 196 14.98 -0.12 -9.34
C ILE A 196 14.29 -0.94 -10.43
N SER A 197 15.06 -1.82 -11.08
CA SER A 197 14.54 -2.74 -12.09
C SER A 197 14.32 -4.12 -11.48
N GLY A 198 13.10 -4.65 -11.63
CA GLY A 198 12.71 -5.96 -11.12
C GLY A 198 11.20 -6.10 -11.01
N SER A 199 10.74 -7.13 -10.31
CA SER A 199 9.32 -7.40 -10.08
C SER A 199 9.07 -7.97 -8.68
N ILE A 200 7.86 -7.76 -8.17
CA ILE A 200 7.34 -8.44 -6.98
C ILE A 200 5.91 -8.86 -7.26
N THR A 201 5.53 -10.05 -6.77
CA THR A 201 4.15 -10.54 -6.80
C THR A 201 3.63 -10.72 -5.37
N ALA A 202 2.48 -10.13 -5.06
CA ALA A 202 1.71 -10.35 -3.85
C ALA A 202 0.62 -11.40 -4.15
N MET A 203 0.58 -12.47 -3.39
CA MET A 203 -0.35 -13.60 -3.55
C MET A 203 -1.27 -13.64 -2.33
N ILE A 204 -2.54 -13.46 -2.56
CA ILE A 204 -3.62 -13.52 -1.55
C ILE A 204 -4.62 -14.60 -1.92
N PRO A 205 -5.51 -15.03 -1.01
CA PRO A 205 -6.47 -16.11 -1.31
C PRO A 205 -7.38 -15.83 -2.51
N SER A 206 -7.70 -14.58 -2.80
CA SER A 206 -8.56 -14.16 -3.94
C SER A 206 -7.82 -14.10 -5.27
N GLY A 207 -6.47 -14.17 -5.28
CA GLY A 207 -5.67 -14.08 -6.49
C GLY A 207 -4.27 -13.55 -6.25
N ALA A 208 -3.60 -13.14 -7.30
CA ALA A 208 -2.29 -12.54 -7.20
C ALA A 208 -2.17 -11.27 -8.06
N TRP A 209 -1.46 -10.29 -7.53
CA TRP A 209 -1.13 -9.06 -8.21
C TRP A 209 0.37 -8.84 -8.15
N GLY A 210 0.95 -8.37 -9.24
CA GLY A 210 2.36 -8.06 -9.29
C GLY A 210 2.63 -6.75 -9.98
N PHE A 211 3.83 -6.21 -9.72
CA PHE A 211 4.39 -5.15 -10.54
C PHE A 211 5.72 -5.58 -11.11
N GLY A 212 6.06 -5.02 -12.26
CA GLY A 212 7.41 -5.01 -12.81
C GLY A 212 7.82 -3.58 -13.10
N SER A 213 9.03 -3.21 -12.74
CA SER A 213 9.57 -1.86 -12.92
C SER A 213 10.90 -1.87 -13.66
N THR A 214 11.13 -0.80 -14.41
CA THR A 214 12.41 -0.40 -14.99
C THR A 214 12.82 0.95 -14.42
N SER A 215 13.90 1.55 -14.90
CA SER A 215 14.28 2.92 -14.52
C SER A 215 13.30 3.99 -15.03
N HIS A 216 12.41 3.65 -15.96
CA HIS A 216 11.54 4.64 -16.63
C HIS A 216 10.07 4.31 -16.52
N ASP A 217 9.72 3.03 -16.46
CA ASP A 217 8.36 2.53 -16.63
C ASP A 217 8.04 1.50 -15.53
N TRP A 218 6.77 1.31 -15.21
CA TRP A 218 6.31 0.17 -14.40
C TRP A 218 4.95 -0.31 -14.91
N ARG A 219 4.71 -1.61 -14.75
CA ARG A 219 3.45 -2.29 -15.03
C ARG A 219 2.92 -2.91 -13.75
N THR A 220 1.64 -2.73 -13.47
CA THR A 220 0.91 -3.45 -12.44
C THR A 220 -0.19 -4.28 -13.11
N ALA A 221 -0.24 -5.57 -12.80
CA ALA A 221 -1.20 -6.47 -13.43
C ALA A 221 -1.55 -7.65 -12.50
N PRO A 222 -2.74 -8.28 -12.69
CA PRO A 222 -3.00 -9.60 -12.13
C PRO A 222 -2.00 -10.61 -12.69
N VAL A 223 -1.63 -11.58 -11.86
CA VAL A 223 -0.65 -12.62 -12.22
C VAL A 223 -1.32 -13.98 -12.08
N ASP A 224 -1.25 -14.78 -13.15
CA ASP A 224 -1.61 -16.19 -13.06
C ASP A 224 -0.56 -16.91 -12.24
N VAL A 225 -0.97 -17.43 -11.10
CA VAL A 225 -0.09 -18.19 -10.24
C VAL A 225 -0.29 -19.66 -10.54
N PRO A 226 0.79 -20.39 -10.87
CA PRO A 226 0.68 -21.82 -11.05
C PRO A 226 0.17 -22.49 -9.78
N GLU A 227 -0.60 -23.57 -9.93
CA GLU A 227 -0.99 -24.43 -8.83
C GLU A 227 0.25 -24.84 -8.04
N PRO A 228 0.16 -25.06 -6.71
CA PRO A 228 1.34 -25.45 -5.91
C PRO A 228 2.08 -26.70 -6.45
N ALA A 229 1.38 -27.55 -7.22
CA ALA A 229 1.96 -28.70 -7.89
C ALA A 229 2.85 -28.33 -9.10
N ASP A 230 2.66 -27.15 -9.69
CA ASP A 230 3.36 -26.72 -10.90
C ASP A 230 4.67 -25.96 -10.62
N GLY A 231 5.00 -25.76 -9.35
CA GLY A 231 6.25 -25.15 -8.92
C GLY A 231 6.08 -23.75 -8.27
N PRO A 232 7.19 -23.11 -7.93
CA PRO A 232 7.17 -21.78 -7.35
C PRO A 232 6.72 -20.73 -8.37
N PRO A 233 6.12 -19.61 -7.91
CA PRO A 233 5.76 -18.49 -8.77
C PRO A 233 7.02 -17.92 -9.45
N PRO A 234 6.87 -17.35 -10.66
CA PRO A 234 8.00 -16.76 -11.36
C PRO A 234 8.47 -15.49 -10.64
N GLY A 235 9.73 -15.47 -10.19
CA GLY A 235 10.37 -14.31 -9.56
C GLY A 235 10.04 -14.10 -8.08
N PRO A 236 10.39 -12.93 -7.55
CA PRO A 236 10.17 -12.57 -6.15
C PRO A 236 8.66 -12.51 -5.84
N ALA A 237 8.23 -13.26 -4.84
CA ALA A 237 6.82 -13.27 -4.46
C ALA A 237 6.63 -13.40 -2.94
N VAL A 238 5.53 -12.84 -2.47
CA VAL A 238 5.08 -12.91 -1.07
C VAL A 238 3.67 -13.47 -1.07
N ARG A 239 3.42 -14.54 -0.30
CA ARG A 239 2.09 -15.12 -0.09
C ARG A 239 1.68 -14.95 1.36
N ALA A 240 0.51 -14.38 1.58
CA ALA A 240 -0.16 -14.28 2.87
C ALA A 240 -1.64 -13.94 2.66
N THR A 241 -2.42 -13.79 3.73
CA THR A 241 -3.73 -13.14 3.62
C THR A 241 -3.57 -11.64 3.34
N ALA A 242 -4.58 -11.00 2.75
CA ALA A 242 -4.57 -9.55 2.52
C ALA A 242 -4.32 -8.78 3.83
N GLU A 243 -4.97 -9.20 4.91
CA GLU A 243 -4.80 -8.64 6.24
C GLU A 243 -3.34 -8.66 6.72
N ILE A 244 -2.66 -9.81 6.61
CA ILE A 244 -1.25 -9.95 7.00
C ILE A 244 -0.35 -9.05 6.16
N LEU A 245 -0.56 -8.97 4.83
CA LEU A 245 0.23 -8.10 3.96
C LEU A 245 0.08 -6.62 4.33
N LEU A 246 -1.17 -6.19 4.57
CA LEU A 246 -1.48 -4.82 4.98
C LEU A 246 -0.88 -4.50 6.36
N ASP A 247 -0.95 -5.43 7.30
CA ASP A 247 -0.39 -5.27 8.64
C ASP A 247 1.13 -5.21 8.66
N ILE A 248 1.80 -6.03 7.86
CA ILE A 248 3.26 -5.98 7.73
C ILE A 248 3.69 -4.63 7.16
N THR A 249 3.08 -4.21 6.05
CA THR A 249 3.47 -2.99 5.34
C THR A 249 3.10 -1.72 6.10
N SER A 250 2.07 -1.75 6.93
CA SER A 250 1.69 -0.64 7.82
C SER A 250 2.42 -0.65 9.18
N GLY A 251 3.29 -1.65 9.42
CA GLY A 251 4.07 -1.77 10.66
C GLY A 251 3.28 -2.18 11.89
N ARG A 252 2.11 -2.75 11.71
CA ARG A 252 1.26 -3.23 12.80
C ARG A 252 1.66 -4.60 13.32
N VAL A 253 2.46 -5.33 12.56
CA VAL A 253 3.04 -6.63 12.98
C VAL A 253 4.36 -6.39 13.71
N GLY A 254 4.41 -6.78 14.98
CA GLY A 254 5.65 -6.67 15.77
C GLY A 254 6.68 -7.78 15.52
N ASN A 255 6.25 -8.94 14.99
CA ASN A 255 7.12 -10.10 14.78
C ASN A 255 6.83 -10.82 13.45
N VAL A 256 7.38 -10.29 12.36
CA VAL A 256 7.26 -10.90 11.02
C VAL A 256 7.92 -12.29 10.95
N ALA A 257 8.97 -12.52 11.75
CA ALA A 257 9.63 -13.82 11.77
C ALA A 257 8.72 -14.94 12.33
N ALA A 258 7.81 -14.62 13.25
CA ALA A 258 6.82 -15.58 13.74
C ALA A 258 5.84 -15.99 12.62
N LEU A 259 5.30 -15.04 11.85
CA LEU A 259 4.43 -15.33 10.72
C LEU A 259 5.11 -16.24 9.69
N TRP A 260 6.39 -15.98 9.43
CA TRP A 260 7.16 -16.81 8.51
C TRP A 260 7.39 -18.23 9.05
N SER A 261 7.70 -18.38 10.35
CA SER A 261 7.92 -19.70 10.96
C SER A 261 6.61 -20.52 11.10
N GLN A 262 5.45 -19.85 11.16
CA GLN A 262 4.13 -20.47 11.24
C GLN A 262 3.57 -20.84 9.84
N GLY A 263 4.17 -20.29 8.77
CA GLY A 263 3.70 -20.48 7.40
C GLY A 263 2.60 -19.52 6.97
N ASP A 264 2.23 -18.56 7.83
CA ASP A 264 1.25 -17.52 7.53
C ASP A 264 1.79 -16.48 6.52
N LEU A 265 3.11 -16.37 6.45
CA LEU A 265 3.84 -15.59 5.47
C LEU A 265 4.83 -16.48 4.74
N VAL A 266 4.67 -16.63 3.44
CA VAL A 266 5.60 -17.42 2.60
C VAL A 266 6.27 -16.47 1.61
N THR A 267 7.59 -16.58 1.47
CA THR A 267 8.37 -15.78 0.53
C THR A 267 9.07 -16.67 -0.48
N HIS A 268 9.06 -16.25 -1.74
CA HIS A 268 9.80 -16.86 -2.84
C HIS A 268 10.84 -15.87 -3.36
N ASP A 269 12.04 -16.36 -3.66
CA ASP A 269 13.16 -15.52 -4.09
C ASP A 269 13.43 -14.33 -3.16
N LEU A 270 13.81 -14.65 -1.93
CA LEU A 270 14.14 -13.63 -0.92
C LEU A 270 15.22 -12.65 -1.40
N GLY A 271 16.17 -13.11 -2.23
CA GLY A 271 17.23 -12.26 -2.79
C GLY A 271 16.65 -11.16 -3.68
N GLY A 272 15.70 -11.52 -4.54
CA GLY A 272 14.96 -10.56 -5.38
C GLY A 272 14.10 -9.60 -4.56
N LEU A 273 13.41 -10.09 -3.51
CA LEU A 273 12.66 -9.21 -2.60
C LEU A 273 13.57 -8.18 -1.91
N MET A 274 14.76 -8.57 -1.50
CA MET A 274 15.73 -7.68 -0.84
C MET A 274 16.28 -6.59 -1.77
N ALA A 275 16.21 -6.76 -3.09
CA ALA A 275 16.57 -5.70 -4.04
C ALA A 275 15.66 -4.45 -3.91
N PHE A 276 14.44 -4.62 -3.40
CA PHE A 276 13.48 -3.53 -3.17
C PHE A 276 13.56 -2.93 -1.76
N ALA A 277 14.46 -3.39 -0.89
CA ALA A 277 14.65 -2.80 0.44
C ALA A 277 14.87 -1.27 0.41
N PRO A 278 15.59 -0.68 -0.58
CA PRO A 278 15.73 0.78 -0.69
C PRO A 278 14.41 1.55 -0.88
N VAL A 279 13.38 0.92 -1.48
CA VAL A 279 12.04 1.53 -1.61
C VAL A 279 11.46 1.82 -0.24
N VAL A 280 11.63 0.87 0.69
CA VAL A 280 11.14 0.98 2.07
C VAL A 280 11.93 2.02 2.87
N ASP A 281 13.25 2.09 2.62
CA ASP A 281 14.16 2.97 3.38
C ASP A 281 13.99 4.46 3.04
N GLN A 282 13.52 4.78 1.85
CA GLN A 282 13.45 6.16 1.35
C GLN A 282 12.06 6.79 1.46
N VAL A 283 11.08 6.08 2.00
CA VAL A 283 9.75 6.64 2.19
C VAL A 283 9.63 7.19 3.62
N PRO A 284 9.76 8.52 3.82
CA PRO A 284 9.60 9.13 5.13
C PRO A 284 8.15 8.97 5.60
N GLY A 285 7.97 8.65 6.87
CA GLY A 285 6.65 8.72 7.51
C GLY A 285 5.67 7.59 7.17
N ILE A 286 6.06 6.54 6.43
CA ILE A 286 5.23 5.33 6.40
C ILE A 286 5.28 4.70 7.79
N PRO A 287 4.13 4.61 8.49
CA PRO A 287 4.05 3.79 9.67
C PRO A 287 4.50 2.38 9.29
N GLY A 288 5.61 1.90 9.85
CA GLY A 288 6.13 0.57 9.54
C GLY A 288 7.42 0.50 8.72
N GLY A 289 7.93 1.57 8.13
CA GLY A 289 9.23 1.56 7.47
C GLY A 289 10.35 1.02 8.38
N THR A 290 10.31 1.35 9.68
CA THR A 290 11.20 0.78 10.70
C THR A 290 10.93 -0.70 10.98
N ALA A 291 9.67 -1.16 10.95
CA ALA A 291 9.31 -2.57 11.16
C ALA A 291 9.67 -3.42 9.94
N LEU A 292 9.43 -2.92 8.72
CA LEU A 292 9.89 -3.57 7.48
C LEU A 292 11.42 -3.66 7.42
N ARG A 293 12.12 -2.60 7.81
CA ARG A 293 13.59 -2.61 7.94
C ARG A 293 14.08 -3.63 8.97
N ALA A 294 13.42 -3.72 10.12
CA ALA A 294 13.73 -4.72 11.14
C ALA A 294 13.45 -6.13 10.63
N ALA A 295 12.32 -6.35 9.95
CA ALA A 295 11.97 -7.62 9.33
C ALA A 295 12.98 -8.03 8.25
N ALA A 296 13.33 -7.13 7.34
CA ALA A 296 14.33 -7.36 6.31
C ALA A 296 15.71 -7.72 6.90
N ARG A 297 16.13 -7.03 7.97
CA ARG A 297 17.38 -7.37 8.68
C ARG A 297 17.32 -8.73 9.38
N THR A 298 16.18 -9.07 9.98
CA THR A 298 15.97 -10.35 10.67
C THR A 298 15.98 -11.50 9.66
N ILE A 299 15.28 -11.35 8.52
CA ILE A 299 15.25 -12.34 7.44
C ILE A 299 16.64 -12.46 6.80
N GLY A 300 17.33 -11.36 6.52
CA GLY A 300 18.70 -11.36 6.01
C GLY A 300 19.72 -11.97 7.00
N GLY A 301 19.50 -11.81 8.30
CA GLY A 301 20.28 -12.44 9.37
C GLY A 301 20.10 -13.96 9.43
N VAL A 302 18.86 -14.45 9.35
CA VAL A 302 18.54 -15.89 9.34
C VAL A 302 19.11 -16.56 8.08
N GLY A 303 19.02 -15.92 6.91
CA GLY A 303 19.63 -16.46 5.67
C GLY A 303 21.15 -16.64 5.76
N ARG A 304 21.86 -15.74 6.47
CA ARG A 304 23.31 -15.89 6.73
C ARG A 304 23.61 -17.04 7.70
N ILE A 305 22.79 -17.24 8.73
CA ILE A 305 22.95 -18.33 9.70
C ILE A 305 22.70 -19.68 9.04
N LEU A 306 21.64 -19.81 8.23
CA LEU A 306 21.36 -21.05 7.49
C LEU A 306 22.42 -21.35 6.41
N GLY A 307 22.92 -20.31 5.72
CA GLY A 307 24.06 -20.45 4.78
C GLY A 307 25.37 -20.85 5.44
N SER A 308 25.58 -20.52 6.72
CA SER A 308 26.76 -20.94 7.50
C SER A 308 26.64 -22.36 8.03
N LEU A 309 25.44 -22.87 8.33
CA LEU A 309 25.18 -24.23 8.76
C LEU A 309 25.37 -25.27 7.62
N GLY A 310 25.17 -24.86 6.35
CA GLY A 310 25.44 -25.69 5.17
C GLY A 310 26.92 -25.92 4.88
N ARG A 311 27.84 -25.33 5.63
CA ARG A 311 29.30 -25.46 5.51
C ARG A 311 29.95 -26.15 6.71
N LEU A 312 29.25 -27.07 7.35
CA LEU A 312 29.97 -27.94 8.32
C LEU A 312 30.96 -28.86 7.55
N PRO A 313 32.24 -28.83 7.90
CA PRO A 313 33.21 -29.72 7.28
C PRO A 313 32.80 -31.17 7.56
N ARG A 314 32.75 -31.99 6.51
CA ARG A 314 32.66 -33.44 6.67
C ARG A 314 33.83 -33.88 7.51
N LEU A 315 33.56 -34.39 8.71
CA LEU A 315 34.57 -35.05 9.52
C LEU A 315 35.07 -36.28 8.72
N PRO A 316 36.36 -36.43 8.52
CA PRO A 316 36.89 -37.62 7.89
C PRO A 316 36.85 -38.80 8.89
N GLY A 317 36.16 -39.84 8.55
CA GLY A 317 36.34 -41.19 9.09
C GLY A 317 35.64 -41.50 10.42
N LEU A 318 34.51 -42.16 10.35
CA LEU A 318 34.16 -43.34 11.16
C LEU A 318 33.35 -44.26 10.26
#